data_275661e7778bf774d9c5e7ffea05b9fd
#
_entry.id   275661e7778bf774d9c5e7ffea05b9fd
#
_cell.length_a   1.000
_cell.length_b   1.000
_cell.length_c   1.000
_cell.angle_alpha   90.00
_cell.angle_beta   90.00
_cell.angle_gamma   90.00
#
_symmetry.space_group_name_H-M   'P 1'
#
loop_
_entity.id
_entity.type
_entity.pdbx_description
1 polymer ?
#
loop_
_entity_poly.entity_id
_entity_poly.type
_entity_poly.pdbx_seq_one_letter_code
_entity_poly.pdbx_strand_id
1 'polypeptide(L)'
;MTNAFADTDIDTINKILNRSELSKTNYTLYIKNISKRNKVFSYNEQKAFNPASLMKLVTTYTGLQILGPQFQWKTEVLYKGALKNKHLYGDLIIKGYGDATLTYSDLSEIIEKVQQKGIQYIHGNIIFEE
;
A
#
# COMPACT_ATOMS: atom_id res chain seq x y z
N MET A 1 33.53 -12.14 -1.09
CA MET A 1 32.06 -12.01 -1.25
C MET A 1 31.67 -12.79 -2.49
N THR A 2 31.06 -13.95 -2.28
CA THR A 2 30.61 -14.87 -3.32
C THR A 2 29.57 -14.20 -4.21
N ASN A 3 29.66 -14.41 -5.51
CA ASN A 3 28.64 -13.98 -6.45
C ASN A 3 27.29 -14.56 -6.00
N ALA A 4 26.27 -13.73 -5.84
CA ALA A 4 24.93 -14.15 -5.45
C ALA A 4 24.25 -15.07 -6.48
N PHE A 5 24.80 -15.14 -7.69
CA PHE A 5 24.44 -16.06 -8.75
C PHE A 5 25.71 -16.62 -9.38
N ALA A 6 25.93 -17.90 -9.22
CA ALA A 6 26.97 -18.65 -9.92
C ALA A 6 26.46 -19.13 -11.30
N ASP A 7 27.37 -19.51 -12.19
CA ASP A 7 27.00 -20.12 -13.50
C ASP A 7 26.05 -21.29 -13.33
N THR A 8 26.20 -22.05 -12.24
CA THR A 8 25.33 -23.16 -11.83
C THR A 8 23.87 -22.76 -11.64
N ASP A 9 23.61 -21.53 -11.17
CA ASP A 9 22.24 -21.02 -10.95
C ASP A 9 21.57 -20.70 -12.28
N ILE A 10 22.33 -20.15 -13.24
CA ILE A 10 21.85 -19.85 -14.60
C ILE A 10 21.51 -21.14 -15.33
N ASP A 11 22.36 -22.15 -15.23
CA ASP A 11 22.10 -23.47 -15.79
C ASP A 11 20.86 -24.13 -15.20
N THR A 12 20.66 -23.96 -13.90
CA THR A 12 19.47 -24.48 -13.23
C THR A 12 18.21 -23.77 -13.72
N ILE A 13 18.23 -22.44 -13.86
CA ILE A 13 17.13 -21.65 -14.43
C ILE A 13 16.81 -22.15 -15.85
N ASN A 14 17.80 -22.30 -16.70
CA ASN A 14 17.62 -22.81 -18.08
C ASN A 14 17.02 -24.21 -18.11
N LYS A 15 17.44 -25.10 -17.20
CA LYS A 15 16.88 -26.45 -17.08
C LYS A 15 15.42 -26.43 -16.67
N ILE A 16 15.06 -25.57 -15.71
CA ILE A 16 13.67 -25.39 -15.24
C ILE A 16 12.81 -24.85 -16.40
N LEU A 17 13.26 -23.81 -17.08
CA LEU A 17 12.53 -23.21 -18.20
C LEU A 17 12.33 -24.21 -19.36
N ASN A 18 13.34 -25.02 -19.67
CA ASN A 18 13.22 -26.01 -20.71
C ASN A 18 12.33 -27.22 -20.37
N ARG A 19 12.14 -27.50 -19.06
CA ARG A 19 11.25 -28.56 -18.57
C ARG A 19 9.81 -28.05 -18.32
N SER A 20 9.63 -26.74 -18.28
CA SER A 20 8.30 -26.14 -18.10
C SER A 20 7.47 -26.35 -19.37
N GLU A 21 6.17 -26.58 -19.19
CA GLU A 21 5.18 -26.62 -20.29
C GLU A 21 4.86 -25.24 -20.86
N LEU A 22 5.52 -24.20 -20.35
CA LEU A 22 5.31 -22.81 -20.80
C LEU A 22 5.88 -22.64 -22.21
N SER A 23 5.06 -22.14 -23.12
CA SER A 23 5.57 -21.73 -24.43
C SER A 23 6.64 -20.66 -24.28
N LYS A 24 7.77 -20.84 -24.95
CA LYS A 24 8.91 -19.89 -24.93
C LYS A 24 8.55 -18.47 -25.34
N THR A 25 7.40 -18.28 -25.94
CA THR A 25 6.88 -16.96 -26.34
C THR A 25 5.99 -16.31 -25.28
N ASN A 26 5.60 -17.03 -24.24
CA ASN A 26 4.58 -16.60 -23.28
C ASN A 26 5.12 -16.09 -21.95
N TYR A 27 6.44 -15.94 -21.82
CA TYR A 27 7.04 -15.35 -20.62
C TYR A 27 8.26 -14.49 -20.95
N THR A 28 8.56 -13.61 -20.04
CA THR A 28 9.80 -12.86 -19.98
C THR A 28 10.43 -13.05 -18.60
N LEU A 29 11.74 -13.06 -18.55
CA LEU A 29 12.47 -13.14 -17.28
C LEU A 29 13.63 -12.14 -17.31
N TYR A 30 13.76 -11.38 -16.24
CA TYR A 30 14.85 -10.44 -16.05
C TYR A 30 15.38 -10.53 -14.62
N ILE A 31 16.64 -10.89 -14.47
CA ILE A 31 17.32 -11.00 -13.18
C ILE A 31 18.47 -10.00 -13.15
N LYS A 32 18.44 -9.13 -12.13
CA LYS A 32 19.46 -8.11 -11.92
C LYS A 32 20.03 -8.20 -10.52
N ASN A 33 21.34 -8.08 -10.39
CA ASN A 33 21.98 -7.88 -9.10
C ASN A 33 21.83 -6.41 -8.70
N ILE A 34 21.08 -6.16 -7.63
CA ILE A 34 20.77 -4.79 -7.16
C ILE A 34 22.02 -4.10 -6.66
N SER A 35 22.87 -4.79 -5.90
CA SER A 35 24.08 -4.22 -5.30
C SER A 35 25.13 -3.87 -6.36
N LYS A 36 25.35 -4.75 -7.31
CA LYS A 36 26.29 -4.55 -8.42
C LYS A 36 25.70 -3.80 -9.60
N ARG A 37 24.37 -3.61 -9.62
CA ARG A 37 23.59 -2.95 -10.67
C ARG A 37 23.78 -3.55 -12.07
N ASN A 38 24.27 -4.79 -12.17
CA ASN A 38 24.46 -5.50 -13.44
C ASN A 38 23.36 -6.52 -13.70
N LYS A 39 23.06 -6.73 -14.97
CA LYS A 39 22.20 -7.82 -15.43
C LYS A 39 22.90 -9.15 -15.18
N VAL A 40 22.20 -10.10 -14.60
CA VAL A 40 22.66 -11.46 -14.36
C VAL A 40 22.14 -12.39 -15.43
N PHE A 41 20.84 -12.31 -15.76
CA PHE A 41 20.18 -13.14 -16.73
C PHE A 41 18.98 -12.41 -17.33
N SER A 42 18.69 -12.65 -18.60
CA SER A 42 17.46 -12.18 -19.22
C SER A 42 17.00 -13.13 -20.32
N TYR A 43 15.68 -13.18 -20.49
CA TYR A 43 15.02 -13.92 -21.55
C TYR A 43 13.81 -13.13 -22.04
N ASN A 44 13.71 -12.91 -23.35
CA ASN A 44 12.65 -12.10 -23.98
C ASN A 44 12.50 -10.67 -23.39
N GLU A 45 13.55 -10.09 -22.86
CA GLU A 45 13.50 -8.81 -22.13
C GLU A 45 12.99 -7.63 -22.97
N GLN A 46 13.12 -7.70 -24.29
CA GLN A 46 12.67 -6.68 -25.23
C GLN A 46 11.24 -6.91 -25.75
N LYS A 47 10.64 -8.04 -25.39
CA LYS A 47 9.30 -8.36 -25.85
C LYS A 47 8.26 -7.67 -24.96
N ALA A 48 7.30 -6.98 -25.59
CA ALA A 48 6.19 -6.41 -24.87
C ALA A 48 5.24 -7.49 -24.34
N PHE A 49 4.89 -7.39 -23.07
CA PHE A 49 3.94 -8.27 -22.38
C PHE A 49 2.90 -7.43 -21.63
N ASN A 50 1.72 -8.03 -21.43
CA ASN A 50 0.77 -7.47 -20.47
C ASN A 50 1.37 -7.60 -19.07
N PRO A 51 1.63 -6.49 -18.36
CA PRO A 51 2.30 -6.52 -17.07
C PRO A 51 1.44 -7.11 -15.94
N ALA A 52 0.12 -7.19 -16.14
CA ALA A 52 -0.82 -7.65 -15.10
C ALA A 52 -0.48 -7.03 -13.72
N SER A 53 -0.31 -7.84 -12.69
CA SER A 53 0.03 -7.34 -11.34
C SER A 53 1.41 -6.66 -11.21
N LEU A 54 2.29 -6.76 -12.20
CA LEU A 54 3.55 -6.00 -12.20
C LEU A 54 3.32 -4.49 -12.29
N MET A 55 2.15 -4.05 -12.80
CA MET A 55 1.76 -2.62 -12.76
C MET A 55 1.74 -2.05 -11.35
N LYS A 56 1.55 -2.88 -10.33
CA LYS A 56 1.62 -2.43 -8.92
C LYS A 56 2.98 -1.84 -8.56
N LEU A 57 4.06 -2.32 -9.18
CA LEU A 57 5.40 -1.74 -8.98
C LEU A 57 5.46 -0.30 -9.48
N VAL A 58 4.89 -0.03 -10.66
CA VAL A 58 4.83 1.31 -11.24
C VAL A 58 3.95 2.22 -10.38
N THR A 59 2.76 1.76 -10.03
CA THR A 59 1.82 2.52 -9.18
C THR A 59 2.43 2.84 -7.81
N THR A 60 3.05 1.85 -7.16
CA THR A 60 3.70 2.04 -5.85
C THR A 60 4.89 3.00 -5.95
N TYR A 61 5.73 2.83 -6.97
CA TYR A 61 6.86 3.74 -7.19
C TYR A 61 6.41 5.18 -7.41
N THR A 62 5.39 5.36 -8.27
CA THR A 62 4.83 6.68 -8.54
C THR A 62 4.22 7.30 -7.28
N GLY A 63 3.47 6.51 -6.52
CA GLY A 63 2.92 6.94 -5.23
C GLY A 63 4.01 7.41 -4.26
N LEU A 64 5.09 6.61 -4.10
CA LEU A 64 6.22 7.00 -3.26
C LEU A 64 6.95 8.26 -3.74
N GLN A 65 7.03 8.47 -5.06
CA GLN A 65 7.66 9.67 -5.63
C GLN A 65 6.81 10.94 -5.42
N ILE A 66 5.49 10.82 -5.52
CA ILE A 66 4.57 11.97 -5.42
C ILE A 66 4.22 12.27 -3.96
N LEU A 67 3.88 11.25 -3.19
CA LEU A 67 3.37 11.40 -1.82
C LEU A 67 4.49 11.33 -0.77
N GLY A 68 5.59 10.68 -1.11
CA GLY A 68 6.70 10.42 -0.19
C GLY A 68 6.46 9.18 0.71
N PRO A 69 7.55 8.65 1.32
CA PRO A 69 7.47 7.43 2.14
C PRO A 69 6.79 7.62 3.50
N GLN A 70 6.57 8.86 3.91
CA GLN A 70 5.93 9.21 5.19
C GLN A 70 4.45 9.57 5.04
N PHE A 71 3.90 9.46 3.83
CA PHE A 71 2.49 9.74 3.60
C PHE A 71 1.61 8.80 4.41
N GLN A 72 0.63 9.38 5.10
CA GLN A 72 -0.38 8.66 5.86
C GLN A 72 -1.76 9.19 5.50
N TRP A 73 -2.71 8.29 5.39
CA TRP A 73 -4.11 8.65 5.31
C TRP A 73 -4.56 9.32 6.60
N LYS A 74 -5.53 10.20 6.50
CA LYS A 74 -5.99 11.05 7.57
C LYS A 74 -7.49 10.87 7.76
N THR A 75 -7.91 10.76 9.00
CA THR A 75 -9.32 10.86 9.37
C THR A 75 -9.44 11.97 10.41
N GLU A 76 -10.21 12.98 10.11
CA GLU A 76 -10.43 14.10 11.02
C GLU A 76 -11.74 13.92 11.78
N VAL A 77 -11.71 14.29 13.07
CA VAL A 77 -12.91 14.32 13.88
C VAL A 77 -13.12 15.75 14.36
N LEU A 78 -14.22 16.30 13.97
CA LEU A 78 -14.63 17.67 14.28
C LEU A 78 -15.95 17.64 15.06
N TYR A 79 -16.28 18.73 15.73
CA TYR A 79 -17.62 18.90 16.30
C TYR A 79 -18.13 20.30 16.06
N LYS A 80 -19.46 20.41 15.98
CA LYS A 80 -20.18 21.67 15.84
C LYS A 80 -21.21 21.78 16.95
N GLY A 81 -21.10 22.80 17.80
CA GLY A 81 -22.01 23.02 18.93
C GLY A 81 -21.27 23.34 20.21
N ALA A 82 -21.94 23.23 21.33
CA ALA A 82 -21.40 23.53 22.65
C ALA A 82 -21.04 22.26 23.42
N LEU A 83 -19.82 22.21 23.94
CA LEU A 83 -19.38 21.14 24.85
C LEU A 83 -19.49 21.65 26.31
N LYS A 84 -20.34 20.99 27.12
CA LYS A 84 -20.53 21.29 28.52
C LYS A 84 -20.62 20.01 29.33
N ASN A 85 -19.85 19.89 30.41
CA ASN A 85 -19.90 18.76 31.33
C ASN A 85 -19.87 17.38 30.62
N LYS A 86 -19.00 17.22 29.61
CA LYS A 86 -18.86 16.04 28.78
C LYS A 86 -20.03 15.75 27.80
N HIS A 87 -20.99 16.66 27.71
CA HIS A 87 -22.12 16.60 26.80
C HIS A 87 -21.88 17.56 25.63
N LEU A 88 -21.83 17.00 24.40
CA LEU A 88 -21.84 17.77 23.16
C LEU A 88 -23.30 18.06 22.78
N TYR A 89 -23.70 19.30 22.85
CA TYR A 89 -24.98 19.80 22.33
C TYR A 89 -24.78 20.27 20.89
N GLY A 90 -24.78 19.32 19.98
CA GLY A 90 -24.49 19.52 18.57
C GLY A 90 -23.95 18.24 17.90
N ASP A 91 -23.40 18.38 16.73
CA ASP A 91 -23.03 17.26 15.87
C ASP A 91 -21.54 16.91 15.99
N LEU A 92 -21.23 15.61 15.92
CA LEU A 92 -19.88 15.09 15.73
C LEU A 92 -19.70 14.79 14.24
N ILE A 93 -18.62 15.29 13.63
CA ILE A 93 -18.35 15.15 12.22
C ILE A 93 -17.08 14.30 12.08
N ILE A 94 -17.16 13.20 11.35
CA ILE A 94 -16.04 12.33 11.01
C ILE A 94 -15.78 12.52 9.53
N LYS A 95 -14.65 13.13 9.21
CA LYS A 95 -14.25 13.40 7.83
C LYS A 95 -13.15 12.45 7.37
N GLY A 96 -13.47 11.65 6.35
CA GLY A 96 -12.56 10.76 5.67
C GLY A 96 -11.78 11.45 4.55
N TYR A 97 -10.67 10.86 4.15
CA TYR A 97 -9.85 11.29 3.02
C TYR A 97 -9.44 10.10 2.15
N GLY A 98 -10.32 9.09 2.07
CA GLY A 98 -10.14 7.94 1.18
C GLY A 98 -9.25 6.84 1.75
N ASP A 99 -9.09 6.71 3.06
CA ASP A 99 -8.34 5.60 3.67
C ASP A 99 -9.07 4.28 3.53
N ALA A 100 -8.64 3.48 2.55
CA ALA A 100 -9.18 2.14 2.30
C ALA A 100 -8.69 1.09 3.32
N THR A 101 -7.81 1.46 4.24
CA THR A 101 -7.23 0.54 5.24
C THR A 101 -7.87 0.67 6.61
N LEU A 102 -8.83 1.59 6.78
CA LEU A 102 -9.52 1.85 8.04
C LEU A 102 -10.21 0.58 8.57
N THR A 103 -9.87 0.20 9.78
CA THR A 103 -10.38 -1.01 10.45
C THR A 103 -11.30 -0.67 11.63
N TYR A 104 -11.96 -1.69 12.19
CA TYR A 104 -12.72 -1.54 13.46
C TYR A 104 -11.83 -1.11 14.62
N SER A 105 -10.57 -1.51 14.65
CA SER A 105 -9.61 -1.08 15.67
C SER A 105 -9.35 0.41 15.58
N ASP A 106 -9.20 0.95 14.37
CA ASP A 106 -8.97 2.38 14.14
C ASP A 106 -10.21 3.20 14.55
N LEU A 107 -11.42 2.70 14.27
CA LEU A 107 -12.65 3.32 14.72
C LEU A 107 -12.75 3.36 16.26
N SER A 108 -12.36 2.27 16.93
CA SER A 108 -12.32 2.21 18.39
C SER A 108 -11.34 3.23 18.95
N GLU A 109 -10.16 3.36 18.35
CA GLU A 109 -9.17 4.37 18.75
C GLU A 109 -9.70 5.81 18.54
N ILE A 110 -10.42 6.05 17.45
CA ILE A 110 -11.08 7.35 17.20
C ILE A 110 -12.08 7.65 18.34
N ILE A 111 -12.91 6.69 18.72
CA ILE A 111 -13.89 6.87 19.80
C ILE A 111 -13.18 7.16 21.12
N GLU A 112 -12.13 6.42 21.46
CA GLU A 112 -11.33 6.68 22.67
C GLU A 112 -10.75 8.10 22.67
N LYS A 113 -10.20 8.55 21.55
CA LYS A 113 -9.67 9.91 21.40
C LYS A 113 -10.75 10.97 21.58
N VAL A 114 -11.96 10.75 21.07
CA VAL A 114 -13.12 11.62 21.25
C VAL A 114 -13.50 11.70 22.74
N GLN A 115 -13.53 10.57 23.44
CA GLN A 115 -13.81 10.52 24.88
C GLN A 115 -12.72 11.22 25.71
N GLN A 116 -11.45 11.04 25.36
CA GLN A 116 -10.32 11.72 25.99
C GLN A 116 -10.36 13.25 25.80
N LYS A 117 -10.95 13.72 24.70
CA LYS A 117 -11.22 15.15 24.46
C LYS A 117 -12.42 15.68 25.24
N GLY A 118 -13.04 14.83 26.06
CA GLY A 118 -14.12 15.21 26.98
C GLY A 118 -15.51 15.08 26.38
N ILE A 119 -15.70 14.41 25.26
CA ILE A 119 -17.02 14.14 24.69
C ILE A 119 -17.44 12.73 25.09
N GLN A 120 -18.43 12.61 25.98
CA GLN A 120 -18.97 11.32 26.40
C GLN A 120 -20.43 11.11 25.93
N TYR A 121 -21.15 12.19 25.74
CA TYR A 121 -22.54 12.16 25.29
C TYR A 121 -22.72 13.12 24.13
N ILE A 122 -23.40 12.69 23.08
CA ILE A 122 -23.70 13.50 21.90
C ILE A 122 -25.23 13.68 21.83
N HIS A 123 -25.70 14.93 21.79
CA HIS A 123 -27.12 15.28 21.71
C HIS A 123 -27.55 15.73 20.30
N GLY A 124 -26.72 15.53 19.32
CA GLY A 124 -26.97 15.76 17.90
C GLY A 124 -26.67 14.51 17.07
N ASN A 125 -26.20 14.70 15.87
CA ASN A 125 -25.92 13.64 14.90
C ASN A 125 -24.43 13.29 14.87
N ILE A 126 -24.13 12.08 14.38
CA ILE A 126 -22.80 11.71 13.88
C ILE A 126 -22.89 11.82 12.36
N ILE A 127 -22.10 12.73 11.78
CA ILE A 127 -22.08 13.03 10.35
C ILE A 127 -20.80 12.50 9.78
N PHE A 128 -20.90 11.76 8.67
CA PHE A 128 -19.75 11.29 7.90
C PHE A 128 -19.63 12.15 6.65
N GLU A 129 -18.43 12.70 6.42
CA GLU A 129 -18.07 13.50 5.25
C GLU A 129 -16.89 12.87 4.53
N GLU A 130 -16.87 12.97 3.20
CA GLU A 130 -15.76 12.60 2.32
C GLU A 130 -15.08 13.85 1.75
#